data_686c404ea89f2f84b1b6f84f52f4cf85
#
_entry.id   686c404ea89f2f84b1b6f84f52f4cf85
#
_cell.length_a   1.000
_cell.length_b   1.000
_cell.length_c   1.000
_cell.angle_alpha   90.00
_cell.angle_beta   90.00
_cell.angle_gamma   90.00
#
_symmetry.space_group_name_H-M   'P 1'
#
loop_
_entity.id
_entity.type
_entity.pdbx_description
1 polymer ?
#
loop_
_entity_poly.entity_id
_entity_poly.type
_entity_poly.pdbx_seq_one_letter_code
_entity_poly.pdbx_strand_id
1 'polypeptide(L)'
;MTPQQLYDTFREQYGEYVVPAICGVDKACRLNKRCSVVQSYPVIDFDGVKDCYYRGCCPTPASVDAVCVGGKRKYFCFVELKGWKSYLEHIDKQKRSVNETINKYNLSGKLFASKKLCEKITGLTDLFDNLPLVFILVTDIDINVSPMASFTNMLQSLAQTSTSKHSECVNESKKC
;
A
#
# COMPACT_ATOMS: atom_id res chain seq x y z
N MET A 1 19.80 7.15 -4.44
CA MET A 1 18.91 6.23 -5.22
C MET A 1 17.68 6.98 -5.65
N THR A 2 17.17 6.77 -6.87
CA THR A 2 15.91 7.34 -7.35
C THR A 2 14.76 6.36 -7.17
N PRO A 3 13.48 6.81 -7.20
CA PRO A 3 12.32 5.91 -7.16
C PRO A 3 12.34 4.83 -8.23
N GLN A 4 12.76 5.19 -9.46
CA GLN A 4 12.87 4.24 -10.56
C GLN A 4 13.98 3.20 -10.31
N GLN A 5 15.14 3.63 -9.82
CA GLN A 5 16.24 2.70 -9.50
C GLN A 5 15.83 1.70 -8.41
N LEU A 6 15.12 2.16 -7.38
CA LEU A 6 14.60 1.26 -6.34
C LEU A 6 13.62 0.23 -6.93
N TYR A 7 12.70 0.68 -7.77
CA TYR A 7 11.75 -0.21 -8.45
C TYR A 7 12.46 -1.22 -9.37
N ASP A 8 13.47 -0.77 -10.13
CA ASP A 8 14.23 -1.64 -11.03
C ASP A 8 15.04 -2.68 -10.23
N THR A 9 15.59 -2.32 -9.07
CA THR A 9 16.24 -3.27 -8.14
C THR A 9 15.27 -4.39 -7.72
N PHE A 10 14.05 -4.05 -7.35
CA PHE A 10 13.05 -5.07 -7.02
C PHE A 10 12.66 -5.92 -8.23
N ARG A 11 12.49 -5.30 -9.38
CA ARG A 11 12.14 -6.01 -10.61
C ARG A 11 13.23 -7.00 -11.04
N GLU A 12 14.49 -6.65 -10.85
CA GLU A 12 15.63 -7.52 -11.18
C GLU A 12 15.77 -8.68 -10.21
N GLN A 13 15.60 -8.43 -8.90
CA GLN A 13 15.77 -9.46 -7.86
C GLN A 13 14.53 -10.34 -7.67
N TYR A 14 13.35 -9.81 -7.92
CA TYR A 14 12.05 -10.42 -7.64
C TYR A 14 11.10 -10.35 -8.85
N GLY A 15 11.63 -10.57 -10.04
CA GLY A 15 10.87 -10.47 -11.31
C GLY A 15 9.64 -11.37 -11.37
N GLU A 16 9.65 -12.49 -10.66
CA GLU A 16 8.53 -13.43 -10.54
C GLU A 16 7.29 -12.83 -9.83
N TYR A 17 7.49 -11.77 -9.03
CA TYR A 17 6.42 -11.04 -8.34
C TYR A 17 5.94 -9.80 -9.11
N VAL A 18 6.42 -9.58 -10.32
CA VAL A 18 5.93 -8.49 -11.17
C VAL A 18 4.60 -8.90 -11.77
N VAL A 19 3.57 -8.14 -11.49
CA VAL A 19 2.22 -8.35 -12.05
C VAL A 19 1.82 -7.18 -12.95
N PRO A 20 1.07 -7.43 -14.04
CA PRO A 20 0.78 -6.40 -15.04
C PRO A 20 -0.15 -5.30 -14.54
N ALA A 21 -0.89 -5.56 -13.48
CA ALA A 21 -1.82 -4.60 -12.89
C ALA A 21 -1.99 -4.83 -11.39
N ILE A 22 -2.35 -3.78 -10.66
CA ILE A 22 -2.59 -3.84 -9.20
C ILE A 22 -3.63 -4.89 -8.81
N CYS A 23 -4.65 -5.12 -9.63
CA CYS A 23 -5.68 -6.13 -9.39
C CYS A 23 -5.13 -7.57 -9.39
N GLY A 24 -3.93 -7.80 -9.88
CA GLY A 24 -3.26 -9.11 -9.85
C GLY A 24 -2.62 -9.44 -8.50
N VAL A 25 -2.40 -8.43 -7.65
CA VAL A 25 -1.76 -8.58 -6.34
C VAL A 25 -2.73 -9.09 -5.30
N ASP A 26 -3.94 -8.54 -5.27
CA ASP A 26 -4.93 -8.88 -4.26
C ASP A 26 -5.89 -9.95 -4.77
N LYS A 27 -5.83 -11.12 -4.14
CA LYS A 27 -6.81 -12.18 -4.36
C LYS A 27 -8.24 -11.76 -3.93
N ALA A 28 -8.38 -10.75 -3.08
CA ALA A 28 -9.68 -10.20 -2.67
C ALA A 28 -10.29 -9.27 -3.75
N CYS A 29 -9.51 -8.71 -4.65
CA CYS A 29 -10.02 -8.01 -5.83
C CYS A 29 -10.84 -8.95 -6.76
N ARG A 30 -10.82 -10.26 -6.49
CA ARG A 30 -11.74 -11.24 -7.10
C ARG A 30 -13.22 -10.91 -6.88
N LEU A 31 -13.54 -10.10 -5.89
CA LEU A 31 -14.89 -9.59 -5.65
C LEU A 31 -15.34 -8.63 -6.76
N ASN A 32 -14.43 -8.04 -7.48
CA ASN A 32 -14.73 -7.08 -8.53
C ASN A 32 -14.41 -7.62 -9.93
N LYS A 33 -15.07 -8.72 -10.31
CA LYS A 33 -15.05 -9.28 -11.69
C LYS A 33 -15.47 -8.26 -12.78
N ARG A 34 -15.85 -7.05 -12.39
CA ARG A 34 -16.29 -5.94 -13.23
C ARG A 34 -15.30 -4.80 -13.31
N CYS A 35 -14.10 -4.95 -12.75
CA CYS A 35 -13.08 -3.92 -12.86
C CYS A 35 -12.66 -3.79 -14.32
N SER A 36 -13.19 -2.78 -14.99
CA SER A 36 -12.87 -2.40 -16.37
C SER A 36 -11.63 -1.52 -16.47
N VAL A 37 -10.86 -1.39 -15.40
CA VAL A 37 -9.64 -0.58 -15.39
C VAL A 37 -8.55 -1.32 -16.13
N VAL A 38 -8.54 -1.15 -17.45
CA VAL A 38 -7.49 -1.62 -18.37
C VAL A 38 -6.24 -0.74 -18.28
N GLN A 39 -5.85 -0.29 -17.12
CA GLN A 39 -4.56 0.41 -16.99
C GLN A 39 -3.52 -0.60 -16.49
N SER A 40 -2.78 -1.14 -17.44
CA SER A 40 -1.63 -1.98 -17.18
C SER A 40 -0.43 -1.16 -16.72
N TYR A 41 -0.44 -0.74 -15.46
CA TYR A 41 0.81 -0.33 -14.84
C TYR A 41 1.38 -1.53 -14.10
N PRO A 42 2.55 -2.02 -14.49
CA PRO A 42 3.18 -3.12 -13.78
C PRO A 42 3.50 -2.68 -12.35
N VAL A 43 3.12 -3.52 -11.42
CA VAL A 43 3.41 -3.36 -10.00
C VAL A 43 4.14 -4.61 -9.51
N ILE A 44 4.78 -4.52 -8.37
CA ILE A 44 5.41 -5.67 -7.71
C ILE A 44 4.53 -6.08 -6.54
N ASP A 45 4.14 -7.35 -6.49
CA ASP A 45 3.49 -7.97 -5.33
C ASP A 45 4.47 -7.96 -4.16
N PHE A 46 4.28 -7.01 -3.25
CA PHE A 46 5.23 -6.78 -2.17
C PHE A 46 5.05 -7.74 -0.99
N ASP A 47 3.84 -8.27 -0.81
CA ASP A 47 3.62 -9.38 0.12
C ASP A 47 4.37 -10.63 -0.34
N GLY A 48 4.34 -10.94 -1.63
CA GLY A 48 5.12 -12.04 -2.19
C GLY A 48 6.63 -11.85 -2.03
N VAL A 49 7.15 -10.65 -2.29
CA VAL A 49 8.55 -10.30 -2.05
C VAL A 49 8.93 -10.48 -0.58
N LYS A 50 8.11 -9.98 0.34
CA LYS A 50 8.29 -10.13 1.78
C LYS A 50 8.36 -11.60 2.18
N ASP A 51 7.41 -12.41 1.71
CA ASP A 51 7.33 -13.83 2.05
C ASP A 51 8.54 -14.61 1.49
N CYS A 52 9.04 -14.22 0.33
CA CYS A 52 10.28 -14.75 -0.24
C CYS A 52 11.49 -14.36 0.62
N TYR A 53 11.63 -13.09 0.95
CA TYR A 53 12.77 -12.58 1.74
C TYR A 53 12.85 -13.20 3.15
N TYR A 54 11.70 -13.35 3.81
CA TYR A 54 11.60 -13.92 5.16
C TYR A 54 11.28 -15.43 5.16
N ARG A 55 11.54 -16.13 4.07
CA ARG A 55 11.26 -17.58 3.97
C ARG A 55 11.88 -18.34 5.15
N GLY A 56 11.04 -19.07 5.89
CA GLY A 56 11.45 -19.80 7.10
C GLY A 56 11.47 -18.98 8.39
N CYS A 57 11.19 -17.69 8.35
CA CYS A 57 11.03 -16.85 9.54
C CYS A 57 9.56 -16.81 9.99
N CYS A 58 9.33 -16.98 11.27
CA CYS A 58 7.99 -16.86 11.86
C CYS A 58 8.08 -16.07 13.18
N PRO A 59 7.26 -15.04 13.40
CA PRO A 59 6.31 -14.45 12.46
C PRO A 59 6.99 -13.55 11.40
N THR A 60 6.41 -13.47 10.20
CA THR A 60 6.83 -12.49 9.20
C THR A 60 6.23 -11.11 9.52
N PRO A 61 6.96 -10.01 9.29
CA PRO A 61 6.41 -8.67 9.50
C PRO A 61 5.27 -8.40 8.51
N ALA A 62 4.37 -7.49 8.88
CA ALA A 62 3.36 -7.01 7.95
C ALA A 62 4.00 -6.17 6.84
N SER A 63 3.38 -6.12 5.65
CA SER A 63 3.82 -5.29 4.53
C SER A 63 2.62 -4.64 3.84
N VAL A 64 2.90 -3.66 2.98
CA VAL A 64 1.93 -3.17 2.00
C VAL A 64 1.71 -4.24 0.93
N ASP A 65 0.57 -4.17 0.24
CA ASP A 65 0.22 -5.20 -0.74
C ASP A 65 1.07 -5.11 -2.02
N ALA A 66 1.41 -3.88 -2.47
CA ALA A 66 2.21 -3.71 -3.67
C ALA A 66 3.10 -2.47 -3.63
N VAL A 67 4.10 -2.46 -4.54
CA VAL A 67 4.92 -1.29 -4.83
C VAL A 67 4.96 -1.00 -6.33
N CYS A 68 5.05 0.29 -6.66
CA CYS A 68 5.21 0.75 -8.03
C CYS A 68 5.91 2.12 -8.06
N VAL A 69 6.10 2.65 -9.27
CA VAL A 69 6.53 4.04 -9.45
C VAL A 69 5.41 4.87 -10.06
N GLY A 70 5.22 6.07 -9.56
CA GLY A 70 4.17 6.99 -9.97
C GLY A 70 4.70 8.37 -10.36
N GLY A 71 3.79 9.29 -10.76
CA GLY A 71 4.12 10.66 -11.06
C GLY A 71 5.21 10.81 -12.13
N LYS A 72 5.13 10.11 -13.25
CA LYS A 72 6.19 10.05 -14.26
C LYS A 72 7.56 9.63 -13.67
N ARG A 73 7.54 8.62 -12.82
CA ARG A 73 8.69 8.02 -12.13
C ARG A 73 9.34 8.92 -11.06
N LYS A 74 8.62 9.92 -10.58
CA LYS A 74 9.11 10.83 -9.53
C LYS A 74 8.94 10.29 -8.12
N TYR A 75 7.99 9.35 -7.92
CA TYR A 75 7.63 8.83 -6.60
C TYR A 75 7.74 7.32 -6.57
N PHE A 76 8.29 6.78 -5.48
CA PHE A 76 8.11 5.39 -5.13
C PHE A 76 6.81 5.25 -4.37
N CYS A 77 5.95 4.32 -4.79
CA CYS A 77 4.60 4.20 -4.26
C CYS A 77 4.46 2.90 -3.48
N PHE A 78 4.05 3.00 -2.23
CA PHE A 78 3.49 1.89 -1.48
C PHE A 78 1.98 1.86 -1.69
N VAL A 79 1.44 0.71 -2.05
CA VAL A 79 0.02 0.54 -2.35
C VAL A 79 -0.60 -0.48 -1.40
N GLU A 80 -1.67 -0.08 -0.75
CA GLU A 80 -2.46 -0.94 0.12
C GLU A 80 -3.88 -1.05 -0.44
N LEU A 81 -4.40 -2.26 -0.52
CA LEU A 81 -5.72 -2.57 -1.07
C LEU A 81 -6.68 -2.94 0.06
N LYS A 82 -7.81 -2.24 0.18
CA LYS A 82 -8.82 -2.53 1.21
C LYS A 82 -10.24 -2.52 0.66
N GLY A 83 -10.86 -3.69 0.65
CA GLY A 83 -12.29 -3.85 0.43
C GLY A 83 -13.06 -3.54 1.71
N TRP A 84 -13.54 -2.32 1.83
CA TRP A 84 -14.19 -1.83 3.06
C TRP A 84 -15.70 -1.85 2.99
N LYS A 85 -16.27 -1.92 1.80
CA LYS A 85 -17.73 -1.86 1.61
C LYS A 85 -18.44 -2.95 2.41
N SER A 86 -18.03 -4.19 2.21
CA SER A 86 -18.59 -5.32 2.94
C SER A 86 -18.35 -5.22 4.46
N TYR A 87 -17.24 -4.61 4.83
CA TYR A 87 -16.90 -4.43 6.23
C TYR A 87 -17.77 -3.36 6.90
N LEU A 88 -18.00 -2.22 6.25
CA LEU A 88 -18.88 -1.16 6.76
C LEU A 88 -20.31 -1.66 6.90
N GLU A 89 -20.79 -2.49 5.99
CA GLU A 89 -22.09 -3.13 6.07
C GLU A 89 -22.24 -4.07 7.28
N HIS A 90 -21.12 -4.53 7.84
CA HIS A 90 -21.09 -5.41 9.03
C HIS A 90 -20.78 -4.67 10.34
N ILE A 91 -20.29 -3.44 10.29
CA ILE A 91 -19.99 -2.63 11.48
C ILE A 91 -21.25 -2.42 12.33
N ASP A 92 -22.37 -2.09 11.71
CA ASP A 92 -23.64 -1.89 12.40
C ASP A 92 -24.10 -3.16 13.15
N LYS A 93 -23.75 -4.33 12.63
CA LYS A 93 -24.07 -5.61 13.26
C LYS A 93 -23.11 -5.98 14.39
N GLN A 94 -21.88 -5.52 14.38
CA GLN A 94 -20.84 -5.92 15.33
C GLN A 94 -20.59 -4.92 16.46
N LYS A 95 -21.29 -3.77 16.49
CA LYS A 95 -21.12 -2.68 17.49
C LYS A 95 -19.65 -2.20 17.63
N ARG A 96 -18.83 -2.35 16.62
CA ARG A 96 -17.44 -1.90 16.62
C ARG A 96 -17.33 -0.51 16.02
N SER A 97 -16.51 0.33 16.61
CA SER A 97 -16.26 1.65 16.03
C SER A 97 -15.38 1.56 14.76
N VAL A 98 -15.57 2.50 13.83
CA VAL A 98 -14.72 2.63 12.64
C VAL A 98 -13.25 2.76 13.05
N ASN A 99 -12.96 3.52 14.11
CA ASN A 99 -11.60 3.74 14.61
C ASN A 99 -10.93 2.45 15.11
N GLU A 100 -11.65 1.60 15.85
CA GLU A 100 -11.10 0.31 16.31
C GLU A 100 -10.70 -0.58 15.14
N THR A 101 -11.49 -0.55 14.08
CA THR A 101 -11.21 -1.31 12.86
C THR A 101 -10.01 -0.79 12.14
N ILE A 102 -9.93 0.50 11.94
CA ILE A 102 -8.80 1.15 11.29
C ILE A 102 -7.50 0.85 12.05
N ASN A 103 -7.53 0.97 13.38
CA ASN A 103 -6.39 0.65 14.23
C ASN A 103 -5.96 -0.83 14.10
N LYS A 104 -6.92 -1.73 13.94
CA LYS A 104 -6.64 -3.16 13.76
C LYS A 104 -5.86 -3.45 12.44
N TYR A 105 -6.06 -2.64 11.40
CA TYR A 105 -5.32 -2.82 10.15
C TYR A 105 -3.87 -2.37 10.22
N ASN A 106 -3.48 -1.63 11.26
CA ASN A 106 -2.10 -1.23 11.53
C ASN A 106 -1.35 -0.70 10.31
N LEU A 107 -1.96 0.24 9.58
CA LEU A 107 -1.38 0.80 8.36
C LEU A 107 0.00 1.42 8.61
N SER A 108 0.18 2.09 9.75
CA SER A 108 1.49 2.64 10.15
C SER A 108 2.56 1.57 10.28
N GLY A 109 2.21 0.45 10.94
CA GLY A 109 3.12 -0.68 11.11
C GLY A 109 3.48 -1.33 9.78
N LYS A 110 2.52 -1.48 8.88
CA LYS A 110 2.76 -1.97 7.51
C LYS A 110 3.72 -1.06 6.76
N LEU A 111 3.47 0.25 6.77
CA LEU A 111 4.33 1.22 6.11
C LEU A 111 5.76 1.19 6.67
N PHE A 112 5.89 1.21 8.00
CA PHE A 112 7.20 1.15 8.65
C PHE A 112 7.95 -0.13 8.29
N ALA A 113 7.31 -1.29 8.42
CA ALA A 113 7.91 -2.58 8.11
C ALA A 113 8.29 -2.69 6.62
N SER A 114 7.48 -2.14 5.72
CA SER A 114 7.80 -2.10 4.29
C SER A 114 9.01 -1.23 3.99
N LYS A 115 9.14 -0.05 4.62
CA LYS A 115 10.35 0.78 4.51
C LYS A 115 11.58 0.00 4.97
N LYS A 116 11.50 -0.65 6.13
CA LYS A 116 12.60 -1.46 6.66
C LYS A 116 12.96 -2.65 5.78
N LEU A 117 12.00 -3.27 5.13
CA LEU A 117 12.26 -4.34 4.16
C LEU A 117 13.00 -3.80 2.93
N CYS A 118 12.60 -2.65 2.39
CA CYS A 118 13.32 -2.00 1.29
C CYS A 118 14.77 -1.69 1.67
N GLU A 119 15.01 -1.16 2.87
CA GLU A 119 16.35 -0.87 3.38
C GLU A 119 17.20 -2.15 3.49
N LYS A 120 16.62 -3.25 3.98
CA LYS A 120 17.31 -4.55 4.08
C LYS A 120 17.66 -5.13 2.72
N ILE A 121 16.73 -5.09 1.76
CA ILE A 121 16.94 -5.63 0.41
C ILE A 121 18.01 -4.83 -0.35
N THR A 122 18.01 -3.51 -0.19
CA THR A 122 18.97 -2.64 -0.87
C THR A 122 20.31 -2.51 -0.13
N GLY A 123 20.37 -2.88 1.15
CA GLY A 123 21.52 -2.63 2.02
C GLY A 123 21.74 -1.15 2.36
N LEU A 124 20.76 -0.27 2.05
CA LEU A 124 20.84 1.16 2.29
C LEU A 124 20.05 1.51 3.55
N THR A 125 20.72 2.10 4.54
CA THR A 125 20.06 2.72 5.68
C THR A 125 19.51 4.09 5.29
N ASP A 126 18.45 4.53 5.95
CA ASP A 126 17.83 5.85 5.74
C ASP A 126 17.44 6.13 4.27
N LEU A 127 17.13 5.05 3.55
CA LEU A 127 16.75 5.08 2.14
C LEU A 127 15.66 6.12 1.83
N PHE A 128 14.68 6.23 2.72
CA PHE A 128 13.50 7.08 2.54
C PHE A 128 13.65 8.50 3.06
N ASP A 129 14.81 8.91 3.58
CA ASP A 129 15.04 10.28 4.00
C ASP A 129 15.09 11.25 2.81
N ASN A 130 15.56 10.76 1.68
CA ASN A 130 15.69 11.54 0.45
C ASN A 130 14.95 10.94 -0.74
N LEU A 131 14.29 9.79 -0.58
CA LEU A 131 13.52 9.16 -1.64
C LEU A 131 12.06 9.64 -1.56
N PRO A 132 11.54 10.31 -2.59
CA PRO A 132 10.14 10.70 -2.62
C PRO A 132 9.22 9.48 -2.55
N LEU A 133 8.44 9.38 -1.48
CA LEU A 133 7.55 8.27 -1.18
C LEU A 133 6.11 8.73 -1.16
N VAL A 134 5.22 7.97 -1.80
CA VAL A 134 3.77 8.14 -1.73
C VAL A 134 3.13 6.86 -1.21
N PHE A 135 2.21 6.99 -0.27
CA PHE A 135 1.35 5.90 0.17
C PHE A 135 -0.01 6.02 -0.51
N ILE A 136 -0.42 4.97 -1.21
CA ILE A 136 -1.70 4.91 -1.95
C ILE A 136 -2.59 3.89 -1.26
N LEU A 137 -3.75 4.33 -0.78
CA LEU A 137 -4.80 3.44 -0.34
C LEU A 137 -5.83 3.30 -1.45
N VAL A 138 -6.00 2.09 -1.95
CA VAL A 138 -7.07 1.74 -2.90
C VAL A 138 -8.20 1.10 -2.13
N THR A 139 -9.40 1.65 -2.24
CA THR A 139 -10.58 1.17 -1.54
C THR A 139 -11.82 1.21 -2.42
N ASP A 140 -12.79 0.36 -2.11
CA ASP A 140 -14.08 0.24 -2.80
C ASP A 140 -15.16 1.17 -2.24
N ILE A 141 -14.80 2.07 -1.31
CA ILE A 141 -15.71 3.06 -0.72
C ILE A 141 -15.33 4.48 -1.11
N ASP A 142 -16.34 5.35 -1.18
CA ASP A 142 -16.12 6.78 -1.34
C ASP A 142 -15.69 7.39 -0.01
N ILE A 143 -14.44 7.84 0.07
CA ILE A 143 -13.86 8.45 1.28
C ILE A 143 -14.49 9.81 1.64
N ASN A 144 -15.23 10.41 0.73
CA ASN A 144 -15.92 11.68 0.97
C ASN A 144 -17.28 11.51 1.65
N VAL A 145 -17.74 10.27 1.81
CA VAL A 145 -18.99 9.98 2.50
C VAL A 145 -18.73 9.86 4.01
N SER A 146 -19.46 10.65 4.83
CA SER A 146 -19.49 10.46 6.29
C SER A 146 -19.89 9.00 6.62
N PRO A 147 -19.16 8.29 7.42
CA PRO A 147 -18.29 8.59 8.55
C PRO A 147 -16.78 8.57 8.25
N MET A 148 -16.40 8.70 7.01
CA MET A 148 -15.03 8.53 6.56
C MET A 148 -14.11 9.74 6.84
N ALA A 149 -14.66 10.88 7.31
CA ALA A 149 -13.85 12.05 7.67
C ALA A 149 -12.76 11.72 8.71
N SER A 150 -13.09 10.89 9.70
CA SER A 150 -12.11 10.44 10.71
C SER A 150 -10.99 9.61 10.08
N PHE A 151 -11.30 8.85 9.04
CA PHE A 151 -10.35 8.04 8.32
C PHE A 151 -9.43 8.87 7.45
N THR A 152 -9.98 9.86 6.76
CA THR A 152 -9.19 10.82 5.97
C THR A 152 -8.20 11.57 6.86
N ASN A 153 -8.64 12.02 8.04
CA ASN A 153 -7.79 12.68 9.01
C ASN A 153 -6.67 11.75 9.52
N MET A 154 -6.97 10.48 9.70
CA MET A 154 -5.96 9.49 10.11
C MET A 154 -4.95 9.22 9.00
N LEU A 155 -5.38 9.10 7.75
CA LEU A 155 -4.47 8.95 6.60
C LEU A 155 -3.58 10.19 6.45
N GLN A 156 -4.11 11.38 6.65
CA GLN A 156 -3.32 12.61 6.66
C GLN A 156 -2.30 12.62 7.80
N SER A 157 -2.69 12.18 9.01
CA SER A 157 -1.78 12.04 10.13
C SER A 157 -0.68 11.02 9.85
N LEU A 158 -1.02 9.88 9.22
CA LEU A 158 -0.04 8.89 8.77
C LEU A 158 0.93 9.46 7.73
N ALA A 159 0.41 10.22 6.78
CA ALA A 159 1.23 10.92 5.81
C ALA A 159 2.21 11.87 6.51
N GLN A 160 1.76 12.66 7.48
CA GLN A 160 2.59 13.62 8.22
C GLN A 160 3.64 12.96 9.12
N THR A 161 3.33 11.82 9.74
CA THR A 161 4.25 11.13 10.67
C THR A 161 5.25 10.20 10.00
N SER A 162 4.92 9.70 8.82
CA SER A 162 5.76 8.71 8.11
C SER A 162 6.69 9.33 7.09
N THR A 163 6.71 10.65 6.98
CA THR A 163 7.37 11.32 5.88
C THR A 163 8.48 12.26 6.32
N SER A 164 9.62 12.02 5.77
CA SER A 164 10.55 13.08 5.46
C SER A 164 9.83 14.17 4.62
N LYS A 165 10.34 15.35 4.56
CA LYS A 165 9.82 16.61 4.00
C LYS A 165 9.11 16.59 2.63
N HIS A 166 8.82 15.43 2.01
CA HIS A 166 8.41 15.32 0.61
C HIS A 166 7.27 14.36 0.32
N SER A 167 6.46 13.94 1.28
CA SER A 167 5.35 13.04 0.99
C SER A 167 4.01 13.73 0.99
N GLU A 168 3.34 13.60 -0.11
CA GLU A 168 1.95 13.99 -0.30
C GLU A 168 1.06 12.75 -0.21
N CYS A 169 -0.07 12.88 0.48
CA CYS A 169 -1.12 11.88 0.46
C CYS A 169 -2.02 12.18 -0.75
N VAL A 170 -1.91 11.36 -1.78
CA VAL A 170 -2.79 11.48 -2.95
C VAL A 170 -4.01 10.62 -2.72
N ASN A 171 -5.14 11.26 -2.42
CA ASN A 171 -6.44 10.61 -2.38
C ASN A 171 -7.02 10.55 -3.79
N GLU A 172 -6.71 9.50 -4.53
CA GLU A 172 -7.42 9.19 -5.75
C GLU A 172 -8.50 8.14 -5.45
N SER A 173 -9.73 8.61 -5.22
CA SER A 173 -10.90 7.72 -5.25
C SER A 173 -11.24 7.43 -6.69
N LYS A 174 -10.68 6.37 -7.26
CA LYS A 174 -11.20 5.83 -8.51
C LYS A 174 -12.28 4.82 -8.15
N LYS A 175 -13.51 5.12 -8.59
CA LYS A 175 -14.59 4.12 -8.59
C LYS A 175 -14.14 2.95 -9.47
N CYS A 176 -13.89 1.82 -8.89
CA CYS A 176 -13.90 0.56 -9.62
C CYS A 176 -15.35 0.13 -9.86
#